data_50fd36e591abe8c1a0acc49aa461e766
#
_entry.id   50fd36e591abe8c1a0acc49aa461e766
#
_cell.length_a   1.000
_cell.length_b   1.000
_cell.length_c   1.000
_cell.angle_alpha   90.00
_cell.angle_beta   90.00
_cell.angle_gamma   90.00
#
_symmetry.space_group_name_H-M   'P 1'
#
loop_
_entity.id
_entity.type
_entity.pdbx_description
1 polymer ?
#
loop_
_entity_poly.entity_id
_entity_poly.type
_entity_poly.pdbx_seq_one_letter_code
_entity_poly.pdbx_strand_id
1 'polypeptide(L)'
;MDSFPRSLTLLCLCLFLPAAAGHSQDRAPAPESDGATAPPTDAIQAAQVPTAVPVERPEQKKTQHDEDVSENPAASSSPALADQPDAGKMEGFDFVRDPLGAKKPKASFDEIMAADIEKKPEVMAAQQALLESRYDLTPRPRPDLTMTRGKPILMGPTAKLKDTSWEELGEMTPAEIKEGGLFPYPALPHPKHTPGGQVFPQMQIELFPRLARFDVDFDLPEAFLPEFPPAIFLQNRPELGDVSRGEVVSINNYYRLFKDILTPVQLDGLRLLLTPFPQEEFNPTDDRKSVNPSLGVTCFDCHVNGHTTGQFHLNPDDRPQERRFRLDTPSLRGVFVQQIHGSKRSLRSIEDFTEFEQRTAYFNGDPIHAMKKGIMILDRIQVSHMAQLQNMLDFPPAPDLDVTTKRLDRTKATESEIRGEELFFGKAKCATCHIPPFYMDQMMHDLHLERFLDEPGTGPIKTFTLRGIKESPPYLHDGRCLTLEDTVEFFNLVLELKLNEAEKKDLVAFLLKL
;
A
#
# COMPACT_ATOMS: atom_id res chain seq x y z
N MET A 1 -38.89 6.62 -53.20
CA MET A 1 -38.29 5.68 -54.18
C MET A 1 -37.16 5.05 -53.43
N ASP A 2 -37.48 4.01 -52.71
CA ASP A 2 -37.20 2.58 -52.96
C ASP A 2 -35.75 2.23 -52.62
N SER A 3 -35.35 1.26 -51.84
CA SER A 3 -36.04 0.10 -51.24
C SER A 3 -35.08 -0.61 -50.28
N PHE A 4 -35.57 -1.10 -49.15
CA PHE A 4 -34.94 -2.19 -48.38
C PHE A 4 -35.04 -3.54 -49.14
N PRO A 5 -34.20 -4.55 -48.89
CA PRO A 5 -34.70 -5.68 -48.11
C PRO A 5 -33.69 -6.40 -47.20
N ARG A 6 -34.18 -6.81 -46.03
CA ARG A 6 -34.51 -8.19 -45.54
C ARG A 6 -33.38 -9.09 -45.01
N SER A 7 -33.54 -9.30 -43.73
CA SER A 7 -33.25 -10.46 -42.86
C SER A 7 -32.83 -11.77 -43.50
N LEU A 8 -31.82 -12.42 -42.93
CA LEU A 8 -31.63 -13.87 -43.01
C LEU A 8 -31.41 -14.43 -41.59
N THR A 9 -32.42 -15.17 -41.15
CA THR A 9 -32.42 -16.02 -39.95
C THR A 9 -31.67 -17.30 -40.26
N LEU A 10 -30.69 -17.67 -39.45
CA LEU A 10 -30.07 -19.01 -39.55
C LEU A 10 -30.39 -19.82 -38.31
N LEU A 11 -31.05 -20.91 -38.54
CA LEU A 11 -31.54 -21.93 -37.63
C LEU A 11 -30.36 -22.77 -37.10
N CYS A 12 -30.18 -22.89 -35.81
CA CYS A 12 -29.27 -23.87 -35.20
C CYS A 12 -30.01 -25.18 -34.98
N LEU A 13 -29.54 -26.22 -35.65
CA LEU A 13 -30.02 -27.61 -35.54
C LEU A 13 -29.23 -28.31 -34.41
N CYS A 14 -29.91 -28.70 -33.34
CA CYS A 14 -29.34 -29.58 -32.31
C CYS A 14 -29.38 -31.03 -32.80
N LEU A 15 -28.24 -31.69 -32.88
CA LEU A 15 -28.14 -33.14 -33.05
C LEU A 15 -27.78 -33.79 -31.71
N PHE A 16 -28.72 -34.54 -31.17
CA PHE A 16 -28.51 -35.52 -30.11
C PHE A 16 -27.90 -36.80 -30.69
N LEU A 17 -26.90 -37.36 -30.05
CA LEU A 17 -26.48 -38.74 -30.20
C LEU A 17 -26.34 -39.40 -28.82
N PRO A 18 -26.64 -40.72 -28.73
CA PRO A 18 -26.97 -41.39 -27.49
C PRO A 18 -25.78 -42.00 -26.76
N ALA A 19 -25.99 -42.22 -25.46
CA ALA A 19 -25.11 -42.93 -24.54
C ALA A 19 -24.92 -44.40 -24.94
N ALA A 20 -23.69 -44.88 -24.98
CA ALA A 20 -23.36 -46.30 -24.97
C ALA A 20 -22.76 -46.70 -23.63
N ALA A 21 -23.35 -47.74 -23.04
CA ALA A 21 -23.00 -48.36 -21.79
C ALA A 21 -21.82 -49.34 -21.93
N GLY A 22 -21.04 -49.41 -20.84
CA GLY A 22 -20.44 -50.68 -20.43
C GLY A 22 -19.01 -50.94 -20.87
N HIS A 23 -18.09 -50.96 -19.90
CA HIS A 23 -17.32 -52.18 -19.59
C HIS A 23 -16.56 -52.00 -18.27
N SER A 24 -16.90 -52.90 -17.33
CA SER A 24 -16.16 -53.20 -16.12
C SER A 24 -14.80 -53.81 -16.49
N GLN A 25 -13.73 -53.28 -15.98
CA GLN A 25 -12.48 -54.06 -15.89
C GLN A 25 -11.91 -53.96 -14.46
N ASP A 26 -11.65 -55.11 -13.96
CA ASP A 26 -11.10 -55.58 -12.73
C ASP A 26 -10.05 -54.69 -12.04
N ARG A 27 -10.33 -54.39 -10.79
CA ARG A 27 -9.36 -53.90 -9.82
C ARG A 27 -8.58 -55.08 -9.27
N ALA A 28 -7.27 -55.09 -9.50
CA ALA A 28 -6.36 -55.98 -8.81
C ALA A 28 -6.29 -55.60 -7.29
N PRO A 29 -6.14 -56.57 -6.37
CA PRO A 29 -6.05 -56.28 -4.96
C PRO A 29 -4.71 -55.65 -4.60
N ALA A 30 -4.78 -54.68 -3.65
CA ALA A 30 -3.61 -54.06 -3.05
C ALA A 30 -2.82 -55.09 -2.23
N PRO A 31 -1.47 -54.98 -2.15
CA PRO A 31 -0.67 -55.85 -1.31
C PRO A 31 -0.90 -55.56 0.18
N GLU A 32 -1.04 -56.61 0.97
CA GLU A 32 -1.10 -56.59 2.42
C GLU A 32 0.17 -55.96 2.99
N SER A 33 0.00 -54.99 3.87
CA SER A 33 1.10 -54.38 4.63
C SER A 33 1.47 -55.32 5.79
N ASP A 34 2.71 -55.80 5.77
CA ASP A 34 3.35 -56.48 6.88
C ASP A 34 3.36 -55.62 8.13
N GLY A 35 3.02 -56.24 9.24
CA GLY A 35 2.90 -55.61 10.54
C GLY A 35 4.23 -55.07 11.06
N ALA A 36 4.31 -53.76 11.15
CA ALA A 36 5.31 -53.10 11.97
C ALA A 36 4.73 -52.85 13.36
N THR A 37 5.25 -53.59 14.33
CA THR A 37 4.97 -53.41 15.76
C THR A 37 5.39 -52.02 16.21
N ALA A 38 4.45 -51.29 16.84
CA ALA A 38 4.75 -50.01 17.49
C ALA A 38 5.77 -50.20 18.62
N PRO A 39 6.73 -49.26 18.77
CA PRO A 39 7.61 -49.26 19.92
C PRO A 39 6.86 -48.93 21.21
N PRO A 40 7.33 -49.41 22.38
CA PRO A 40 6.64 -49.20 23.65
C PRO A 40 6.65 -47.75 24.07
N THR A 41 5.51 -47.29 24.54
CA THR A 41 5.33 -45.98 25.18
C THR A 41 6.08 -45.96 26.51
N ASP A 42 7.33 -45.50 26.47
CA ASP A 42 8.03 -45.12 27.68
C ASP A 42 7.50 -43.79 28.18
N ALA A 43 7.12 -43.80 29.42
CA ALA A 43 6.54 -42.71 30.17
C ALA A 43 7.43 -41.46 30.09
N ILE A 44 6.91 -40.37 29.47
CA ILE A 44 7.47 -39.05 29.63
C ILE A 44 7.19 -38.62 31.06
N GLN A 45 8.22 -38.72 31.92
CA GLN A 45 8.19 -38.11 33.24
C GLN A 45 7.98 -36.61 33.07
N ALA A 46 6.87 -36.12 33.60
CA ALA A 46 6.59 -34.68 33.68
C ALA A 46 7.75 -34.01 34.46
N ALA A 47 8.54 -33.22 33.77
CA ALA A 47 9.49 -32.35 34.41
C ALA A 47 8.74 -31.38 35.32
N GLN A 48 8.99 -31.49 36.61
CA GLN A 48 8.44 -30.57 37.60
C GLN A 48 8.91 -29.13 37.28
N VAL A 49 7.97 -28.27 36.99
CA VAL A 49 8.20 -26.83 36.88
C VAL A 49 8.70 -26.38 38.26
N PRO A 50 9.86 -25.71 38.35
CA PRO A 50 10.34 -25.20 39.61
C PRO A 50 9.30 -24.18 40.14
N THR A 51 8.83 -24.42 41.36
CA THR A 51 8.04 -23.44 42.10
C THR A 51 8.83 -22.12 42.21
N ALA A 52 8.22 -21.06 41.79
CA ALA A 52 8.80 -19.71 41.89
C ALA A 52 9.18 -19.43 43.35
N VAL A 53 10.45 -19.16 43.56
CA VAL A 53 10.96 -18.63 44.83
C VAL A 53 10.32 -17.26 45.05
N PRO A 54 9.72 -16.97 46.21
CA PRO A 54 9.21 -15.62 46.49
C PRO A 54 10.38 -14.63 46.44
N VAL A 55 10.36 -13.73 45.51
CA VAL A 55 11.27 -12.56 45.54
C VAL A 55 10.71 -11.60 46.57
N GLU A 56 11.35 -11.52 47.73
CA GLU A 56 11.09 -10.46 48.67
C GLU A 56 11.40 -9.12 47.95
N ARG A 57 10.38 -8.29 47.80
CA ARG A 57 10.59 -6.90 47.37
C ARG A 57 11.34 -6.18 48.47
N PRO A 58 12.48 -5.50 48.18
CA PRO A 58 13.09 -4.65 49.14
C PRO A 58 12.10 -3.56 49.57
N GLU A 59 11.93 -3.36 50.86
CA GLU A 59 11.19 -2.25 51.42
C GLU A 59 11.71 -0.94 50.83
N GLN A 60 10.86 -0.25 50.10
CA GLN A 60 11.17 1.11 49.66
C GLN A 60 11.29 1.98 50.92
N LYS A 61 12.50 2.32 51.30
CA LYS A 61 12.73 3.40 52.27
C LYS A 61 12.09 4.66 51.69
N LYS A 62 11.05 5.17 52.34
CA LYS A 62 10.53 6.51 52.11
C LYS A 62 11.70 7.47 52.23
N THR A 63 12.09 8.03 51.10
CA THR A 63 13.01 9.14 51.11
C THR A 63 12.25 10.38 51.54
N GLN A 64 12.90 11.22 52.35
CA GLN A 64 12.39 12.43 53.00
C GLN A 64 11.92 13.52 52.01
N HIS A 65 11.64 13.13 50.75
CA HIS A 65 11.17 14.03 49.67
C HIS A 65 9.66 13.99 49.45
N ASP A 66 8.93 13.08 50.14
CA ASP A 66 7.49 12.92 49.90
C ASP A 66 6.60 13.78 50.83
N GLU A 67 7.18 14.54 51.75
CA GLU A 67 6.42 15.37 52.68
C GLU A 67 6.37 16.87 52.33
N ASP A 68 7.08 17.34 51.28
CA ASP A 68 7.16 18.76 50.92
C ASP A 68 6.33 19.19 49.70
N VAL A 69 5.38 18.37 49.23
CA VAL A 69 4.56 18.70 48.03
C VAL A 69 3.21 19.32 48.39
N SER A 70 2.91 19.57 49.68
CA SER A 70 1.57 20.04 50.06
C SER A 70 1.39 21.54 50.18
N GLU A 71 2.44 22.37 50.08
CA GLU A 71 2.26 23.83 50.09
C GLU A 71 3.25 24.53 49.16
N ASN A 72 2.92 24.62 47.89
CA ASN A 72 3.55 25.56 46.98
C ASN A 72 2.57 26.71 46.67
N PRO A 73 2.69 27.86 47.30
CA PRO A 73 1.82 29.01 47.07
C PRO A 73 2.12 29.75 45.75
N ALA A 74 2.96 29.18 44.86
CA ALA A 74 3.32 29.79 43.59
C ALA A 74 2.42 29.38 42.40
N ALA A 75 1.31 28.66 42.65
CA ALA A 75 0.37 28.26 41.57
C ALA A 75 -0.65 29.35 41.21
N SER A 76 -0.48 30.60 41.62
CA SER A 76 -1.45 31.67 41.39
C SER A 76 -0.95 32.88 40.60
N SER A 77 0.14 32.74 39.83
CA SER A 77 0.51 33.77 38.85
C SER A 77 1.35 33.22 37.72
N SER A 78 0.75 32.38 36.90
CA SER A 78 1.22 32.28 35.50
C SER A 78 0.92 33.63 34.87
N PRO A 79 1.90 34.36 34.33
CA PRO A 79 1.63 35.55 33.54
C PRO A 79 0.73 35.13 32.40
N ALA A 80 -0.34 35.92 32.18
CA ALA A 80 -1.21 35.73 31.05
C ALA A 80 -0.37 35.60 29.76
N LEU A 81 -0.68 34.63 28.91
CA LEU A 81 -0.03 34.35 27.63
C LEU A 81 0.04 35.57 26.68
N ALA A 82 -0.43 36.74 27.12
CA ALA A 82 -0.46 37.99 26.37
C ALA A 82 0.90 38.70 26.24
N ASP A 83 1.89 38.39 27.09
CA ASP A 83 3.17 39.10 27.12
C ASP A 83 4.40 38.27 26.70
N GLN A 84 4.19 37.13 26.02
CA GLN A 84 5.32 36.50 25.33
C GLN A 84 5.63 37.32 24.08
N PRO A 85 6.88 37.76 23.87
CA PRO A 85 7.25 38.37 22.59
C PRO A 85 6.86 37.40 21.47
N ASP A 86 6.15 37.94 20.48
CA ASP A 86 5.73 37.24 19.26
C ASP A 86 6.92 36.38 18.83
N ALA A 87 6.85 35.06 19.09
CA ALA A 87 7.89 34.12 18.67
C ALA A 87 7.92 34.25 17.16
N GLY A 88 8.92 34.96 16.66
CA GLY A 88 9.00 35.55 15.34
C GLY A 88 8.41 34.59 14.33
N LYS A 89 7.48 35.06 13.52
CA LYS A 89 6.90 34.31 12.43
C LYS A 89 8.04 33.63 11.70
N MET A 90 8.21 32.34 11.92
CA MET A 90 9.00 31.52 11.00
C MET A 90 8.17 31.49 9.71
N GLU A 91 8.57 32.30 8.73
CA GLU A 91 7.94 32.32 7.42
C GLU A 91 7.86 30.86 6.93
N GLY A 92 6.65 30.37 6.69
CA GLY A 92 6.38 29.02 6.22
C GLY A 92 5.92 28.00 7.27
N PHE A 93 5.76 28.37 8.54
CA PHE A 93 5.16 27.51 9.56
C PHE A 93 3.89 28.15 10.13
N ASP A 94 2.76 27.92 9.48
CA ASP A 94 1.48 28.00 10.18
C ASP A 94 1.37 26.76 11.07
N PHE A 95 1.72 26.90 12.33
CA PHE A 95 1.33 25.91 13.32
C PHE A 95 -0.19 25.77 13.24
N VAL A 96 -0.67 24.53 13.19
CA VAL A 96 -2.09 24.24 13.30
C VAL A 96 -2.57 24.92 14.59
N ARG A 97 -3.10 26.12 14.44
CA ARG A 97 -3.71 26.83 15.55
C ARG A 97 -4.97 26.07 15.88
N ASP A 98 -5.05 25.69 17.12
CA ASP A 98 -6.21 25.20 17.83
C ASP A 98 -7.35 24.72 16.89
N PRO A 99 -7.58 23.40 16.76
CA PRO A 99 -8.74 22.88 16.02
C PRO A 99 -10.06 23.53 16.48
N LEU A 100 -10.12 24.02 17.72
CA LEU A 100 -11.26 24.77 18.27
C LEU A 100 -11.33 26.22 17.79
N GLY A 101 -10.23 26.79 17.30
CA GLY A 101 -10.16 28.14 16.70
C GLY A 101 -10.22 28.16 15.19
N ALA A 102 -10.32 27.02 14.53
CA ALA A 102 -10.43 26.92 13.09
C ALA A 102 -11.63 27.71 12.57
N LYS A 103 -11.46 28.43 11.45
CA LYS A 103 -12.57 29.13 10.81
C LYS A 103 -13.73 28.17 10.57
N LYS A 104 -14.95 28.64 10.87
CA LYS A 104 -16.14 27.82 10.62
C LYS A 104 -16.22 27.49 9.13
N PRO A 105 -16.48 26.23 8.78
CA PRO A 105 -16.72 25.86 7.40
C PRO A 105 -17.85 26.71 6.80
N LYS A 106 -17.71 27.09 5.53
CA LYS A 106 -18.67 27.94 4.84
C LYS A 106 -19.64 27.15 3.96
N ALA A 107 -19.30 25.92 3.61
CA ALA A 107 -20.05 25.08 2.69
C ALA A 107 -20.26 23.67 3.27
N SER A 108 -21.31 23.01 2.83
CA SER A 108 -21.50 21.58 3.09
C SER A 108 -20.51 20.74 2.26
N PHE A 109 -20.34 19.48 2.65
CA PHE A 109 -19.53 18.54 1.88
C PHE A 109 -20.05 18.40 0.43
N ASP A 110 -21.36 18.33 0.24
CA ASP A 110 -21.99 18.18 -1.08
C ASP A 110 -21.75 19.40 -1.98
N GLU A 111 -21.80 20.62 -1.42
CA GLU A 111 -21.49 21.85 -2.16
C GLU A 111 -20.03 21.89 -2.60
N ILE A 112 -19.12 21.45 -1.73
CA ILE A 112 -17.69 21.37 -2.03
C ILE A 112 -17.44 20.33 -3.14
N MET A 113 -18.05 19.15 -3.01
CA MET A 113 -17.95 18.09 -4.02
C MET A 113 -18.48 18.55 -5.39
N ALA A 114 -19.61 19.24 -5.41
CA ALA A 114 -20.18 19.75 -6.65
C ALA A 114 -19.22 20.74 -7.34
N ALA A 115 -18.63 21.65 -6.56
CA ALA A 115 -17.65 22.62 -7.09
C ALA A 115 -16.37 21.95 -7.60
N ASP A 116 -15.91 20.89 -6.94
CA ASP A 116 -14.74 20.13 -7.38
C ASP A 116 -15.04 19.33 -8.66
N ILE A 117 -16.21 18.72 -8.75
CA ILE A 117 -16.65 17.98 -9.95
C ILE A 117 -16.78 18.92 -11.16
N GLU A 118 -17.23 20.16 -10.96
CA GLU A 118 -17.29 21.15 -12.04
C GLU A 118 -15.91 21.45 -12.66
N LYS A 119 -14.85 21.47 -11.83
CA LYS A 119 -13.46 21.73 -12.28
C LYS A 119 -12.77 20.49 -12.82
N LYS A 120 -13.29 19.31 -12.58
CA LYS A 120 -12.67 18.03 -12.93
C LYS A 120 -12.17 17.96 -14.38
N PRO A 121 -12.92 18.33 -15.43
CA PRO A 121 -12.44 18.22 -16.81
C PRO A 121 -11.14 18.98 -17.07
N GLU A 122 -10.99 20.17 -16.49
CA GLU A 122 -9.79 20.99 -16.63
C GLU A 122 -8.60 20.34 -15.93
N VAL A 123 -8.78 19.90 -14.70
CA VAL A 123 -7.74 19.25 -13.90
C VAL A 123 -7.28 17.96 -14.58
N MET A 124 -8.23 17.16 -15.05
CA MET A 124 -7.94 15.89 -15.72
C MET A 124 -7.15 16.10 -17.02
N ALA A 125 -7.53 17.09 -17.81
CA ALA A 125 -6.79 17.43 -19.04
C ALA A 125 -5.36 17.87 -18.74
N ALA A 126 -5.14 18.65 -17.68
CA ALA A 126 -3.80 19.08 -17.27
C ALA A 126 -2.94 17.90 -16.79
N GLN A 127 -3.51 16.97 -16.00
CA GLN A 127 -2.82 15.76 -15.55
C GLN A 127 -2.46 14.85 -16.72
N GLN A 128 -3.40 14.63 -17.65
CA GLN A 128 -3.15 13.88 -18.88
C GLN A 128 -1.98 14.45 -19.66
N ALA A 129 -2.01 15.75 -19.95
CA ALA A 129 -0.95 16.41 -20.72
C ALA A 129 0.42 16.25 -20.04
N LEU A 130 0.46 16.33 -18.70
CA LEU A 130 1.69 16.15 -17.95
C LEU A 130 2.21 14.71 -18.04
N LEU A 131 1.33 13.72 -17.86
CA LEU A 131 1.67 12.30 -18.03
C LEU A 131 2.22 12.02 -19.43
N GLU A 132 1.51 12.45 -20.45
CA GLU A 132 1.92 12.26 -21.84
C GLU A 132 3.23 12.97 -22.19
N SER A 133 3.55 14.06 -21.52
CA SER A 133 4.84 14.75 -21.70
C SER A 133 6.02 13.97 -21.15
N ARG A 134 5.77 13.10 -20.13
CA ARG A 134 6.81 12.37 -19.38
C ARG A 134 6.93 10.90 -19.78
N TYR A 135 5.82 10.26 -20.17
CA TYR A 135 5.76 8.83 -20.39
C TYR A 135 5.12 8.46 -21.73
N ASP A 136 5.59 7.37 -22.31
CA ASP A 136 4.86 6.66 -23.37
C ASP A 136 3.80 5.78 -22.71
N LEU A 137 2.55 6.22 -22.77
CA LEU A 137 1.41 5.54 -22.15
C LEU A 137 0.82 4.42 -23.03
N THR A 138 1.47 4.05 -24.12
CA THR A 138 1.06 2.91 -24.94
C THR A 138 1.32 1.61 -24.19
N PRO A 139 0.30 0.82 -23.83
CA PRO A 139 0.50 -0.42 -23.10
C PRO A 139 1.29 -1.44 -23.95
N ARG A 140 2.38 -1.96 -23.39
CA ARG A 140 3.20 -3.03 -24.01
C ARG A 140 3.19 -4.25 -23.11
N PRO A 141 2.22 -5.18 -23.28
CA PRO A 141 2.13 -6.39 -22.46
C PRO A 141 3.37 -7.28 -22.63
N ARG A 142 3.84 -7.87 -21.51
CA ARG A 142 4.84 -8.95 -21.56
C ARG A 142 4.20 -10.21 -22.13
N PRO A 143 4.89 -10.90 -23.03
CA PRO A 143 4.45 -12.22 -23.46
C PRO A 143 4.42 -13.18 -22.26
N ASP A 144 3.35 -13.95 -22.15
CA ASP A 144 3.21 -15.09 -21.22
C ASP A 144 3.44 -14.78 -19.73
N LEU A 145 3.34 -13.51 -19.34
CA LEU A 145 3.49 -13.12 -17.96
C LEU A 145 2.34 -12.21 -17.51
N THR A 146 1.60 -12.68 -16.53
CA THR A 146 0.44 -11.98 -15.98
C THR A 146 0.53 -11.88 -14.45
N MET A 147 -0.24 -10.99 -13.89
CA MET A 147 -0.59 -10.97 -12.46
C MET A 147 -1.44 -12.21 -12.14
N THR A 148 -1.75 -12.43 -10.89
CA THR A 148 -2.39 -13.66 -10.39
C THR A 148 -3.68 -14.04 -11.12
N ARG A 149 -4.49 -13.08 -11.55
CA ARG A 149 -5.78 -13.33 -12.21
C ARG A 149 -5.78 -13.08 -13.70
N GLY A 150 -4.65 -12.80 -14.27
CA GLY A 150 -4.47 -12.73 -15.72
C GLY A 150 -4.31 -11.33 -16.29
N LYS A 151 -4.28 -10.27 -15.47
CA LYS A 151 -3.95 -8.93 -15.98
C LYS A 151 -2.51 -8.95 -16.50
N PRO A 152 -2.27 -8.50 -17.75
CA PRO A 152 -0.92 -8.45 -18.32
C PRO A 152 0.01 -7.53 -17.51
N ILE A 153 1.25 -7.97 -17.31
CA ILE A 153 2.32 -7.13 -16.78
C ILE A 153 2.94 -6.36 -17.95
N LEU A 154 3.14 -5.08 -17.77
CA LEU A 154 3.66 -4.22 -18.84
C LEU A 154 5.19 -4.21 -18.88
N MET A 155 5.73 -3.98 -20.07
CA MET A 155 7.15 -3.74 -20.31
C MET A 155 7.42 -2.25 -20.45
N GLY A 156 8.56 -1.82 -19.91
CA GLY A 156 9.12 -0.49 -20.06
C GLY A 156 10.48 -0.49 -20.75
N PRO A 157 11.30 0.54 -20.53
CA PRO A 157 10.91 1.76 -19.84
C PRO A 157 9.86 2.56 -20.58
N THR A 158 8.99 3.26 -19.83
CA THR A 158 7.98 4.16 -20.40
C THR A 158 8.41 5.61 -20.41
N ALA A 159 9.38 5.98 -19.56
CA ALA A 159 9.87 7.34 -19.47
C ALA A 159 10.43 7.84 -20.81
N LYS A 160 10.00 9.02 -21.22
CA LYS A 160 10.50 9.71 -22.43
C LYS A 160 11.78 10.46 -22.09
N LEU A 161 12.79 10.31 -22.92
CA LEU A 161 14.11 10.88 -22.71
C LEU A 161 14.36 12.14 -23.57
N LYS A 162 13.36 12.90 -23.94
CA LYS A 162 13.54 14.09 -24.80
C LYS A 162 14.57 13.81 -25.93
N ASP A 163 15.64 14.57 -26.01
CA ASP A 163 16.67 14.47 -27.05
C ASP A 163 17.95 13.75 -26.56
N THR A 164 17.85 12.84 -25.60
CA THR A 164 18.98 12.07 -25.04
C THR A 164 18.72 10.57 -25.02
N SER A 165 19.76 9.75 -24.82
CA SER A 165 19.68 8.29 -24.64
C SER A 165 19.88 7.90 -23.16
N TRP A 166 19.59 6.63 -22.81
CA TRP A 166 19.85 6.12 -21.47
C TRP A 166 21.33 6.11 -21.14
N GLU A 167 22.21 5.84 -22.12
CA GLU A 167 23.65 5.89 -21.95
C GLU A 167 24.13 7.31 -21.67
N GLU A 168 23.70 8.29 -22.46
CA GLU A 168 24.04 9.69 -22.25
C GLU A 168 23.56 10.19 -20.90
N LEU A 169 22.29 9.87 -20.55
CA LEU A 169 21.72 10.24 -19.25
C LEU A 169 22.53 9.64 -18.09
N GLY A 170 23.02 8.40 -18.22
CA GLY A 170 23.84 7.72 -17.22
C GLY A 170 25.22 8.36 -17.01
N GLU A 171 25.71 9.18 -17.92
CA GLU A 171 26.97 9.91 -17.78
C GLU A 171 26.78 11.37 -17.33
N MET A 172 25.54 11.88 -17.29
CA MET A 172 25.23 13.22 -16.80
C MET A 172 25.34 13.30 -15.27
N THR A 173 25.72 14.47 -14.80
CA THR A 173 25.66 14.80 -13.37
C THR A 173 24.22 15.04 -12.93
N PRO A 174 23.90 14.85 -11.64
CA PRO A 174 22.58 15.20 -11.11
C PRO A 174 22.14 16.63 -11.41
N ALA A 175 23.09 17.58 -11.43
CA ALA A 175 22.81 18.98 -11.74
C ALA A 175 22.39 19.19 -13.21
N GLU A 176 23.05 18.52 -14.15
CA GLU A 176 22.69 18.56 -15.58
C GLU A 176 21.32 17.94 -15.84
N ILE A 177 21.03 16.80 -15.18
CA ILE A 177 19.71 16.14 -15.23
C ILE A 177 18.62 17.07 -14.72
N LYS A 178 18.87 17.74 -13.58
CA LYS A 178 17.95 18.69 -12.96
C LYS A 178 17.70 19.89 -13.87
N GLU A 179 18.74 20.51 -14.38
CA GLU A 179 18.64 21.68 -15.26
C GLU A 179 17.91 21.34 -16.57
N GLY A 180 18.16 20.16 -17.14
CA GLY A 180 17.46 19.65 -18.32
C GLY A 180 16.01 19.22 -18.06
N GLY A 181 15.60 19.10 -16.82
CA GLY A 181 14.30 18.52 -16.44
C GLY A 181 14.10 17.15 -17.07
N LEU A 182 15.14 16.31 -16.99
CA LEU A 182 15.20 14.97 -17.55
C LEU A 182 14.70 13.94 -16.52
N PHE A 183 14.64 12.66 -16.94
CA PHE A 183 14.37 11.59 -15.99
C PHE A 183 15.53 11.46 -14.96
N PRO A 184 15.22 11.20 -13.67
CA PRO A 184 13.94 10.83 -13.06
C PRO A 184 12.99 12.02 -12.94
N TYR A 185 11.72 11.79 -13.30
CA TYR A 185 10.72 12.82 -13.17
C TYR A 185 10.23 12.95 -11.73
N PRO A 186 9.82 14.16 -11.28
CA PRO A 186 9.11 14.31 -10.03
C PRO A 186 7.78 13.54 -10.06
N ALA A 187 7.25 13.21 -8.90
CA ALA A 187 5.91 12.66 -8.79
C ALA A 187 4.88 13.55 -9.52
N LEU A 188 3.76 12.97 -9.94
CA LEU A 188 2.66 13.79 -10.42
C LEU A 188 2.19 14.69 -9.28
N PRO A 189 1.90 15.97 -9.54
CA PRO A 189 1.31 16.81 -8.53
C PRO A 189 -0.05 16.22 -8.13
N HIS A 190 -0.31 16.16 -6.85
CA HIS A 190 -1.64 15.82 -6.39
C HIS A 190 -2.57 17.01 -6.64
N PRO A 191 -3.65 16.87 -7.38
CA PRO A 191 -4.64 17.93 -7.55
C PRO A 191 -5.15 18.38 -6.19
N LYS A 192 -5.24 19.68 -5.95
CA LYS A 192 -5.77 20.23 -4.72
C LYS A 192 -7.23 19.85 -4.60
N HIS A 193 -7.53 19.05 -3.62
CA HIS A 193 -8.80 18.39 -3.50
C HIS A 193 -9.38 18.56 -2.10
N THR A 194 -10.55 19.11 -2.01
CA THR A 194 -11.15 19.50 -0.75
C THR A 194 -11.54 18.33 0.14
N PRO A 195 -12.22 17.27 -0.32
CA PRO A 195 -12.72 16.23 0.57
C PRO A 195 -11.69 15.21 1.06
N GLY A 196 -10.41 15.49 1.05
CA GLY A 196 -9.47 14.62 1.69
C GLY A 196 -8.27 14.16 0.87
N GLY A 197 -8.14 14.63 -0.35
CA GLY A 197 -6.97 14.37 -1.16
C GLY A 197 -6.75 12.90 -1.50
N GLN A 198 -7.83 12.14 -1.66
CA GLN A 198 -7.80 10.74 -2.07
C GLN A 198 -8.18 10.63 -3.53
N VAL A 199 -7.47 9.78 -4.25
CA VAL A 199 -7.66 9.50 -5.67
C VAL A 199 -7.88 8.01 -5.85
N PHE A 200 -8.97 7.64 -6.52
CA PHE A 200 -9.34 6.24 -6.74
C PHE A 200 -9.39 5.93 -8.23
N PRO A 201 -8.98 4.71 -8.66
CA PRO A 201 -9.10 4.28 -10.03
C PRO A 201 -10.54 4.25 -10.53
N GLN A 202 -10.74 4.50 -11.82
CA GLN A 202 -12.05 4.55 -12.46
C GLN A 202 -12.85 3.26 -12.24
N MET A 203 -12.21 2.09 -12.43
CA MET A 203 -12.86 0.79 -12.23
C MET A 203 -13.41 0.60 -10.81
N GLN A 204 -12.77 1.21 -9.82
CA GLN A 204 -13.23 1.15 -8.43
C GLN A 204 -14.41 2.11 -8.18
N ILE A 205 -14.39 3.29 -8.79
CA ILE A 205 -15.49 4.26 -8.71
C ILE A 205 -16.76 3.71 -9.38
N GLU A 206 -16.61 3.03 -10.51
CA GLU A 206 -17.74 2.37 -11.19
C GLU A 206 -18.43 1.33 -10.29
N LEU A 207 -17.64 0.58 -9.51
CA LEU A 207 -18.17 -0.38 -8.55
C LEU A 207 -18.72 0.29 -7.28
N PHE A 208 -18.08 1.36 -6.83
CA PHE A 208 -18.42 2.10 -5.62
C PHE A 208 -18.56 3.61 -5.88
N PRO A 209 -19.67 4.07 -6.48
CA PRO A 209 -19.85 5.48 -6.87
C PRO A 209 -19.67 6.48 -5.72
N ARG A 210 -19.82 6.04 -4.45
CA ARG A 210 -19.56 6.88 -3.27
C ARG A 210 -18.10 7.34 -3.14
N LEU A 211 -17.19 6.70 -3.85
CA LEU A 211 -15.77 7.06 -3.88
C LEU A 211 -15.47 8.16 -4.90
N ALA A 212 -16.42 8.53 -5.74
CA ALA A 212 -16.23 9.59 -6.71
C ALA A 212 -15.74 10.86 -6.01
N ARG A 213 -14.59 11.31 -6.41
CA ARG A 213 -13.92 12.51 -5.93
C ARG A 213 -13.67 13.41 -7.11
N PHE A 214 -13.20 14.59 -6.85
CA PHE A 214 -12.97 15.60 -7.87
C PHE A 214 -11.96 15.15 -8.96
N ASP A 215 -10.89 14.49 -8.56
CA ASP A 215 -9.70 14.23 -9.39
C ASP A 215 -9.44 12.76 -9.73
N VAL A 216 -10.37 11.87 -9.43
CA VAL A 216 -10.03 10.47 -9.22
C VAL A 216 -10.02 9.54 -10.43
N ASP A 217 -10.74 9.85 -11.48
CA ASP A 217 -10.93 8.92 -12.60
C ASP A 217 -9.85 9.01 -13.67
N PHE A 218 -8.80 9.78 -13.40
CA PHE A 218 -7.76 9.92 -14.41
C PHE A 218 -6.37 10.18 -13.85
N ASP A 219 -5.96 9.49 -12.84
CA ASP A 219 -4.61 9.73 -12.35
C ASP A 219 -3.55 8.96 -13.14
N LEU A 220 -3.81 7.68 -13.38
CA LEU A 220 -3.03 6.84 -14.28
C LEU A 220 -3.97 5.96 -15.12
N PRO A 221 -3.62 5.65 -16.38
CA PRO A 221 -4.39 4.68 -17.16
C PRO A 221 -4.40 3.32 -16.47
N GLU A 222 -5.55 2.66 -16.47
CA GLU A 222 -5.76 1.36 -15.81
C GLU A 222 -4.73 0.29 -16.19
N ALA A 223 -4.19 0.36 -17.39
CA ALA A 223 -3.16 -0.58 -17.84
C ALA A 223 -1.92 -0.59 -16.95
N PHE A 224 -1.60 0.56 -16.32
CA PHE A 224 -0.44 0.75 -15.44
C PHE A 224 -0.79 0.60 -13.95
N LEU A 225 -1.98 0.18 -13.60
CA LEU A 225 -2.42 -0.05 -12.23
C LEU A 225 -2.36 -1.54 -11.89
N PRO A 226 -2.43 -1.91 -10.59
CA PRO A 226 -2.56 -3.30 -10.18
C PRO A 226 -3.82 -3.97 -10.74
N GLU A 227 -3.89 -5.28 -10.58
CA GLU A 227 -5.06 -6.06 -10.96
C GLU A 227 -6.26 -5.75 -10.06
N PHE A 228 -7.45 -5.62 -10.66
CA PHE A 228 -8.69 -5.38 -9.90
C PHE A 228 -9.74 -6.46 -10.17
N PRO A 229 -10.32 -7.05 -9.12
CA PRO A 229 -9.91 -6.98 -7.72
C PRO A 229 -8.65 -7.82 -7.47
N PRO A 230 -7.78 -7.40 -6.53
CA PRO A 230 -6.60 -8.19 -6.19
C PRO A 230 -6.96 -9.49 -5.49
N ALA A 231 -6.13 -10.52 -5.66
CA ALA A 231 -6.23 -11.78 -4.94
C ALA A 231 -5.85 -11.62 -3.46
N ILE A 232 -6.46 -12.41 -2.56
CA ILE A 232 -6.11 -12.48 -1.13
C ILE A 232 -5.45 -13.82 -0.85
N PHE A 233 -4.25 -13.77 -0.29
CA PHE A 233 -3.54 -14.94 0.22
C PHE A 233 -3.41 -14.84 1.74
N LEU A 234 -3.48 -15.99 2.43
CA LEU A 234 -3.38 -16.07 3.89
C LEU A 234 -2.15 -16.89 4.29
N GLN A 235 -1.28 -16.34 5.13
CA GLN A 235 -0.05 -17.00 5.55
C GLN A 235 -0.27 -18.32 6.31
N ASN A 236 -1.35 -18.43 7.07
CA ASN A 236 -1.69 -19.62 7.84
C ASN A 236 -2.52 -20.64 7.05
N ARG A 237 -2.92 -20.33 5.83
CA ARG A 237 -3.75 -21.17 4.97
C ARG A 237 -3.32 -21.08 3.50
N PRO A 238 -2.01 -21.24 3.19
CA PRO A 238 -1.49 -21.08 1.82
C PRO A 238 -2.12 -22.07 0.82
N GLU A 239 -2.61 -23.21 1.31
CA GLU A 239 -3.27 -24.23 0.49
C GLU A 239 -4.62 -23.79 -0.10
N LEU A 240 -5.23 -22.73 0.42
CA LEU A 240 -6.49 -22.20 -0.09
C LEU A 240 -6.31 -21.33 -1.34
N GLY A 241 -5.07 -20.87 -1.62
CA GLY A 241 -4.81 -19.93 -2.69
C GLY A 241 -5.56 -18.61 -2.49
N ASP A 242 -6.17 -18.09 -3.57
CA ASP A 242 -6.97 -16.85 -3.50
C ASP A 242 -8.30 -17.07 -2.78
N VAL A 243 -8.39 -16.61 -1.54
CA VAL A 243 -9.60 -16.74 -0.71
C VAL A 243 -10.68 -15.71 -1.03
N SER A 244 -10.39 -14.69 -1.83
CA SER A 244 -11.39 -13.72 -2.29
C SER A 244 -12.31 -14.29 -3.38
N ARG A 245 -11.91 -15.40 -4.02
CA ARG A 245 -12.66 -16.07 -5.09
C ARG A 245 -13.01 -15.17 -6.28
N GLY A 246 -12.17 -14.16 -6.53
CA GLY A 246 -12.40 -13.22 -7.62
C GLY A 246 -13.32 -12.05 -7.30
N GLU A 247 -13.74 -11.91 -6.05
CA GLU A 247 -14.65 -10.84 -5.63
C GLU A 247 -13.88 -9.70 -4.93
N VAL A 248 -14.39 -8.48 -5.06
CA VAL A 248 -14.04 -7.41 -4.14
C VAL A 248 -14.71 -7.70 -2.81
N VAL A 249 -13.91 -7.80 -1.75
CA VAL A 249 -14.43 -8.02 -0.42
C VAL A 249 -15.04 -6.73 0.11
N SER A 250 -16.28 -6.82 0.57
CA SER A 250 -17.08 -5.70 1.07
C SER A 250 -17.87 -6.12 2.30
N ILE A 251 -18.46 -5.16 2.98
CA ILE A 251 -19.32 -5.41 4.14
C ILE A 251 -20.51 -6.33 3.81
N ASN A 252 -20.89 -6.42 2.55
CA ASN A 252 -22.03 -7.22 2.11
C ASN A 252 -21.69 -8.70 1.85
N ASN A 253 -20.42 -9.03 1.59
CA ASN A 253 -20.04 -10.40 1.21
C ASN A 253 -18.97 -11.04 2.12
N TYR A 254 -18.27 -10.26 2.96
CA TYR A 254 -17.15 -10.73 3.78
C TYR A 254 -17.51 -11.95 4.63
N TYR A 255 -18.70 -11.94 5.28
CA TYR A 255 -19.12 -13.05 6.14
C TYR A 255 -19.30 -14.35 5.34
N ARG A 256 -19.94 -14.26 4.17
CA ARG A 256 -20.11 -15.41 3.27
C ARG A 256 -18.78 -16.00 2.81
N LEU A 257 -17.83 -15.14 2.51
CA LEU A 257 -16.52 -15.56 1.99
C LEU A 257 -15.64 -16.17 3.10
N PHE A 258 -15.67 -15.62 4.31
CA PHE A 258 -14.62 -15.86 5.30
C PHE A 258 -15.07 -16.55 6.61
N LYS A 259 -16.35 -16.78 6.86
CA LYS A 259 -16.87 -17.36 8.12
C LYS A 259 -16.27 -18.73 8.47
N ASP A 260 -15.88 -19.51 7.47
CA ASP A 260 -15.30 -20.84 7.64
C ASP A 260 -13.76 -20.85 7.51
N ILE A 261 -13.15 -19.69 7.33
CA ILE A 261 -11.71 -19.53 7.08
C ILE A 261 -11.05 -18.78 8.24
N LEU A 262 -11.66 -17.69 8.69
CA LEU A 262 -11.13 -16.81 9.72
C LEU A 262 -11.67 -17.14 11.10
N THR A 263 -10.87 -16.90 12.14
CA THR A 263 -11.34 -16.92 13.53
C THR A 263 -12.33 -15.78 13.78
N PRO A 264 -13.17 -15.87 14.84
CA PRO A 264 -14.11 -14.79 15.16
C PRO A 264 -13.45 -13.41 15.33
N VAL A 265 -12.25 -13.36 15.92
CA VAL A 265 -11.48 -12.11 16.10
C VAL A 265 -11.02 -11.55 14.76
N GLN A 266 -10.49 -12.39 13.88
CA GLN A 266 -10.07 -11.99 12.54
C GLN A 266 -11.25 -11.57 11.66
N LEU A 267 -12.39 -12.27 11.79
CA LEU A 267 -13.60 -11.94 11.05
C LEU A 267 -14.20 -10.60 11.51
N ASP A 268 -14.15 -10.30 12.81
CA ASP A 268 -14.51 -8.98 13.34
C ASP A 268 -13.53 -7.90 12.87
N GLY A 269 -12.24 -8.20 12.86
CA GLY A 269 -11.21 -7.32 12.29
C GLY A 269 -11.47 -6.98 10.83
N LEU A 270 -11.84 -7.97 10.01
CA LEU A 270 -12.24 -7.76 8.61
C LEU A 270 -13.48 -6.87 8.51
N ARG A 271 -14.50 -7.13 9.32
CA ARG A 271 -15.71 -6.29 9.38
C ARG A 271 -15.37 -4.84 9.67
N LEU A 272 -14.49 -4.58 10.63
CA LEU A 272 -14.04 -3.24 11.00
C LEU A 272 -13.28 -2.55 9.87
N LEU A 273 -12.38 -3.26 9.17
CA LEU A 273 -11.65 -2.74 8.01
C LEU A 273 -12.56 -2.39 6.82
N LEU A 274 -13.74 -3.02 6.75
CA LEU A 274 -14.77 -2.80 5.73
C LEU A 274 -15.85 -1.81 6.17
N THR A 275 -15.81 -1.32 7.40
CA THR A 275 -16.79 -0.35 7.92
C THR A 275 -16.33 1.05 7.61
N PRO A 276 -17.15 1.87 6.93
CA PRO A 276 -16.83 3.27 6.70
C PRO A 276 -16.68 4.01 8.02
N PHE A 277 -15.66 4.85 8.12
CA PHE A 277 -15.51 5.78 9.22
C PHE A 277 -15.68 7.22 8.70
N PRO A 278 -16.32 8.09 9.48
CA PRO A 278 -16.48 9.48 9.09
C PRO A 278 -15.14 10.16 8.94
N GLN A 279 -14.99 10.90 7.86
CA GLN A 279 -13.79 11.64 7.52
C GLN A 279 -14.14 13.13 7.47
N GLU A 280 -13.73 13.88 8.45
CA GLU A 280 -14.07 15.29 8.49
C GLU A 280 -13.09 16.15 7.70
N GLU A 281 -11.81 15.90 7.90
CA GLU A 281 -10.74 16.68 7.32
C GLU A 281 -9.54 15.77 7.09
N PHE A 282 -9.30 15.39 5.85
CA PHE A 282 -8.07 14.66 5.55
C PHE A 282 -6.87 15.59 5.46
N ASN A 283 -7.07 16.80 4.96
CA ASN A 283 -6.08 17.86 4.89
C ASN A 283 -6.74 19.18 5.30
N PRO A 284 -6.71 19.55 6.58
CA PRO A 284 -7.41 20.73 7.06
C PRO A 284 -6.68 22.00 6.61
N THR A 285 -7.05 22.49 5.46
CA THR A 285 -6.85 23.87 5.03
C THR A 285 -8.18 24.58 5.08
N ASP A 286 -8.21 25.90 5.25
CA ASP A 286 -9.46 26.66 5.40
C ASP A 286 -10.44 26.45 4.24
N ASP A 287 -9.93 26.15 3.05
CA ASP A 287 -10.68 25.87 1.84
C ASP A 287 -11.15 24.42 1.71
N ARG A 288 -10.72 23.53 2.62
CA ARG A 288 -11.02 22.10 2.59
C ARG A 288 -11.88 21.62 3.75
N LYS A 289 -12.44 22.54 4.51
CA LYS A 289 -13.34 22.23 5.63
C LYS A 289 -14.77 22.24 5.18
N SER A 290 -15.49 21.17 5.49
CA SER A 290 -16.93 21.09 5.31
C SER A 290 -17.68 21.33 6.63
N VAL A 291 -18.94 21.71 6.53
CA VAL A 291 -19.82 21.89 7.70
C VAL A 291 -20.07 20.57 8.42
N ASN A 292 -20.25 19.51 7.64
CA ASN A 292 -20.49 18.17 8.14
C ASN A 292 -19.33 17.23 7.72
N PRO A 293 -19.10 16.15 8.50
CA PRO A 293 -18.17 15.10 8.10
C PRO A 293 -18.53 14.53 6.73
N SER A 294 -17.53 14.11 5.97
CA SER A 294 -17.74 13.35 4.73
C SER A 294 -18.31 11.96 5.06
N LEU A 295 -18.86 11.29 4.04
CA LEU A 295 -19.35 9.91 4.19
C LEU A 295 -18.28 8.93 4.68
N GLY A 296 -17.01 9.30 4.59
CA GLY A 296 -15.89 8.44 4.95
C GLY A 296 -15.59 7.38 3.91
N VAL A 297 -14.45 6.76 4.14
CA VAL A 297 -13.96 5.61 3.39
C VAL A 297 -13.77 4.44 4.34
N THR A 298 -13.62 3.24 3.81
CA THR A 298 -13.15 2.08 4.56
C THR A 298 -11.65 1.93 4.37
N CYS A 299 -10.97 1.19 5.25
CA CYS A 299 -9.56 0.85 5.03
C CYS A 299 -9.39 0.07 3.70
N PHE A 300 -10.35 -0.79 3.38
CA PHE A 300 -10.32 -1.57 2.13
C PHE A 300 -10.75 -0.79 0.88
N ASP A 301 -11.15 0.45 0.99
CA ASP A 301 -11.29 1.31 -0.19
C ASP A 301 -9.92 1.70 -0.76
N CYS A 302 -8.94 1.94 0.11
CA CYS A 302 -7.55 2.19 -0.30
C CYS A 302 -6.73 0.89 -0.39
N HIS A 303 -6.91 -0.03 0.54
CA HIS A 303 -6.24 -1.33 0.57
C HIS A 303 -7.18 -2.45 0.09
N VAL A 304 -7.65 -2.35 -1.15
CA VAL A 304 -8.62 -3.30 -1.71
C VAL A 304 -8.13 -4.73 -1.56
N ASN A 305 -8.95 -5.59 -0.94
CA ASN A 305 -8.60 -6.97 -0.66
C ASN A 305 -7.25 -7.15 0.08
N GLY A 306 -6.86 -6.17 0.90
CA GLY A 306 -5.59 -6.18 1.60
C GLY A 306 -4.37 -5.91 0.71
N HIS A 307 -4.58 -5.46 -0.51
CA HIS A 307 -3.55 -5.03 -1.45
C HIS A 307 -3.74 -3.54 -1.79
N THR A 308 -3.34 -3.12 -2.96
CA THR A 308 -3.62 -1.81 -3.54
C THR A 308 -4.18 -1.99 -4.95
N THR A 309 -4.85 -0.99 -5.46
CA THR A 309 -5.27 -0.91 -6.87
C THR A 309 -4.79 0.37 -7.53
N GLY A 310 -3.82 1.06 -6.91
CA GLY A 310 -3.24 2.30 -7.41
C GLY A 310 -3.98 3.54 -6.92
N GLN A 311 -4.52 3.49 -5.71
CA GLN A 311 -5.05 4.70 -5.04
C GLN A 311 -3.91 5.59 -4.58
N PHE A 312 -4.15 6.88 -4.66
CA PHE A 312 -3.24 7.89 -4.15
C PHE A 312 -3.89 8.75 -3.07
N HIS A 313 -3.08 9.30 -2.21
CA HIS A 313 -3.51 10.25 -1.19
C HIS A 313 -2.39 11.26 -0.90
N LEU A 314 -2.74 12.37 -0.28
CA LEU A 314 -1.75 13.28 0.26
C LEU A 314 -1.20 12.71 1.56
N ASN A 315 0.14 12.69 1.68
CA ASN A 315 0.81 12.18 2.86
C ASN A 315 0.29 12.86 4.15
N PRO A 316 -0.38 12.14 5.06
CA PRO A 316 -0.92 12.74 6.28
C PRO A 316 0.17 13.08 7.32
N ASP A 317 1.38 12.57 7.13
CA ASP A 317 2.47 12.68 8.08
C ASP A 317 3.16 14.03 8.08
N ASP A 318 3.17 14.73 6.95
CA ASP A 318 3.88 15.98 6.81
C ASP A 318 3.09 17.16 7.39
N ARG A 319 3.82 18.06 8.01
CA ARG A 319 3.35 19.34 8.53
C ARG A 319 4.34 20.43 8.10
N PRO A 320 3.90 21.63 7.70
CA PRO A 320 2.49 21.97 7.48
C PRO A 320 1.89 21.25 6.25
N GLN A 321 0.57 21.27 6.14
CA GLN A 321 -0.17 20.52 5.10
C GLN A 321 0.23 20.87 3.66
N GLU A 322 0.69 22.09 3.43
CA GLU A 322 1.12 22.57 2.11
C GLU A 322 2.37 21.83 1.59
N ARG A 323 3.09 21.16 2.50
CA ARG A 323 4.26 20.32 2.17
C ARG A 323 3.90 18.86 1.91
N ARG A 324 2.63 18.50 2.09
CA ARG A 324 2.19 17.13 1.81
C ARG A 324 2.32 16.84 0.32
N PHE A 325 2.95 15.74 0.04
CA PHE A 325 3.10 15.22 -1.30
C PHE A 325 2.22 13.98 -1.52
N ARG A 326 2.03 13.64 -2.78
CA ARG A 326 1.31 12.46 -3.19
C ARG A 326 2.02 11.20 -2.72
N LEU A 327 1.25 10.27 -2.14
CA LEU A 327 1.68 8.93 -1.81
C LEU A 327 0.83 7.90 -2.54
N ASP A 328 1.49 6.87 -3.04
CA ASP A 328 0.86 5.63 -3.45
C ASP A 328 0.45 4.80 -2.22
N THR A 329 -0.72 4.18 -2.28
CA THR A 329 -1.20 3.32 -1.20
C THR A 329 -0.44 2.00 -1.20
N PRO A 330 0.33 1.67 -0.15
CA PRO A 330 1.09 0.44 -0.11
C PRO A 330 0.20 -0.79 0.10
N SER A 331 0.68 -1.95 -0.37
CA SER A 331 0.06 -3.24 -0.06
C SER A 331 0.15 -3.56 1.43
N LEU A 332 -0.90 -4.20 1.98
CA LEU A 332 -0.86 -4.80 3.32
C LEU A 332 -0.31 -6.24 3.31
N ARG A 333 -0.01 -6.79 2.14
CA ARG A 333 0.60 -8.12 2.03
C ARG A 333 1.95 -8.13 2.73
N GLY A 334 2.15 -9.08 3.64
CA GLY A 334 3.40 -9.22 4.38
C GLY A 334 3.62 -8.24 5.52
N VAL A 335 2.59 -7.51 5.99
CA VAL A 335 2.76 -6.63 7.17
C VAL A 335 3.20 -7.38 8.43
N PHE A 336 2.91 -8.68 8.52
CA PHE A 336 3.31 -9.55 9.64
C PHE A 336 4.83 -9.72 9.81
N VAL A 337 5.62 -9.43 8.80
CA VAL A 337 7.10 -9.45 8.87
C VAL A 337 7.72 -8.07 9.02
N GLN A 338 6.91 -7.03 9.02
CA GLN A 338 7.40 -5.66 9.13
C GLN A 338 7.55 -5.25 10.61
N GLN A 339 8.66 -4.61 10.95
CA GLN A 339 8.94 -4.09 12.28
C GLN A 339 8.73 -2.58 12.36
N ILE A 340 8.60 -1.92 11.22
CA ILE A 340 8.23 -0.52 11.11
C ILE A 340 7.09 -0.36 10.11
N HIS A 341 6.13 0.45 10.43
CA HIS A 341 4.94 0.70 9.63
C HIS A 341 4.86 2.18 9.26
N GLY A 342 4.33 2.46 8.06
CA GLY A 342 4.27 3.79 7.46
C GLY A 342 5.44 4.08 6.52
N SER A 343 5.18 4.82 5.44
CA SER A 343 6.20 5.15 4.43
C SER A 343 7.27 6.10 4.98
N LYS A 344 6.87 7.07 5.81
CA LYS A 344 7.73 8.10 6.41
C LYS A 344 7.76 8.06 7.93
N ARG A 345 7.14 7.06 8.55
CA ARG A 345 7.11 6.86 10.00
C ARG A 345 7.62 5.48 10.37
N SER A 346 8.16 5.38 11.55
CA SER A 346 8.63 4.13 12.13
C SER A 346 7.74 3.68 13.29
N LEU A 347 6.44 3.56 13.05
CA LEU A 347 5.52 3.00 14.03
C LEU A 347 5.82 1.50 14.19
N ARG A 348 5.78 1.02 15.43
CA ARG A 348 6.33 -0.31 15.76
C ARG A 348 5.32 -1.44 15.66
N SER A 349 4.04 -1.13 15.61
CA SER A 349 3.00 -2.15 15.51
C SER A 349 1.92 -1.74 14.51
N ILE A 350 1.21 -2.73 13.99
CA ILE A 350 0.06 -2.51 13.13
C ILE A 350 -1.04 -1.76 13.90
N GLU A 351 -1.21 -2.07 15.18
CA GLU A 351 -2.15 -1.37 16.05
C GLU A 351 -1.83 0.11 16.16
N ASP A 352 -0.57 0.46 16.38
CA ASP A 352 -0.16 1.86 16.49
C ASP A 352 -0.37 2.60 15.17
N PHE A 353 -0.11 1.93 14.04
CA PHE A 353 -0.35 2.50 12.72
C PHE A 353 -1.85 2.67 12.45
N THR A 354 -2.66 1.66 12.78
CA THR A 354 -4.12 1.71 12.62
C THR A 354 -4.75 2.82 13.49
N GLU A 355 -4.28 2.99 14.72
CA GLU A 355 -4.69 4.13 15.57
C GLU A 355 -4.23 5.46 15.01
N PHE A 356 -3.01 5.53 14.49
CA PHE A 356 -2.49 6.73 13.86
C PHE A 356 -3.36 7.15 12.66
N GLU A 357 -3.73 6.24 11.78
CA GLU A 357 -4.59 6.52 10.64
C GLU A 357 -5.95 7.07 11.11
N GLN A 358 -6.59 6.44 12.08
CA GLN A 358 -7.89 6.87 12.58
C GLN A 358 -7.86 8.22 13.27
N ARG A 359 -6.81 8.52 14.05
CA ARG A 359 -6.75 9.69 14.90
C ARG A 359 -6.05 10.88 14.23
N THR A 360 -4.96 10.63 13.56
CA THR A 360 -4.09 11.68 13.02
C THR A 360 -4.39 11.97 11.57
N ALA A 361 -4.52 10.92 10.75
CA ALA A 361 -4.71 11.09 9.32
C ALA A 361 -6.09 11.67 8.99
N TYR A 362 -7.13 11.17 9.67
CA TYR A 362 -8.51 11.53 9.36
C TYR A 362 -9.10 12.63 10.25
N PHE A 363 -8.58 12.83 11.46
CA PHE A 363 -9.08 13.83 12.40
C PHE A 363 -8.01 14.83 12.84
N ASN A 364 -6.95 14.96 12.06
CA ASN A 364 -5.86 15.90 12.34
C ASN A 364 -5.26 15.78 13.77
N GLY A 365 -5.30 14.56 14.31
CA GLY A 365 -4.73 14.25 15.63
C GLY A 365 -5.61 14.60 16.84
N ASP A 366 -6.84 15.07 16.63
CA ASP A 366 -7.73 15.45 17.73
C ASP A 366 -8.89 14.46 17.96
N PRO A 367 -8.68 13.40 18.78
CA PRO A 367 -9.75 12.47 19.13
C PRO A 367 -10.89 13.09 19.93
N ILE A 368 -10.62 14.16 20.69
CA ILE A 368 -11.64 14.85 21.46
C ILE A 368 -12.56 15.61 20.53
N HIS A 369 -12.02 16.23 19.50
CA HIS A 369 -12.80 16.91 18.47
C HIS A 369 -13.70 15.93 17.71
N ALA A 370 -13.15 14.78 17.31
CA ALA A 370 -13.92 13.71 16.68
C ALA A 370 -15.08 13.22 17.57
N MET A 371 -14.82 12.96 18.85
CA MET A 371 -15.87 12.54 19.79
C MET A 371 -16.95 13.60 19.99
N LYS A 372 -16.59 14.88 20.09
CA LYS A 372 -17.56 15.99 20.20
C LYS A 372 -18.48 16.09 19.00
N LYS A 373 -18.05 15.62 17.84
CA LYS A 373 -18.86 15.55 16.63
C LYS A 373 -19.64 14.25 16.48
N GLY A 374 -19.64 13.40 17.50
CA GLY A 374 -20.35 12.12 17.48
C GLY A 374 -19.67 11.03 16.65
N ILE A 375 -18.40 11.22 16.30
CA ILE A 375 -17.63 10.23 15.56
C ILE A 375 -17.06 9.23 16.56
N MET A 376 -17.40 7.97 16.38
CA MET A 376 -16.91 6.89 17.22
C MET A 376 -15.51 6.48 16.76
N ILE A 377 -14.52 6.72 17.62
CA ILE A 377 -13.17 6.20 17.45
C ILE A 377 -13.15 4.78 18.01
N LEU A 378 -12.61 3.84 17.24
CA LEU A 378 -12.49 2.46 17.66
C LEU A 378 -11.62 2.35 18.91
N ASP A 379 -12.01 1.47 19.82
CA ASP A 379 -11.21 1.17 21.01
C ASP A 379 -10.00 0.28 20.67
N ARG A 380 -9.10 0.11 21.64
CA ARG A 380 -7.86 -0.66 21.44
C ARG A 380 -8.11 -2.14 21.11
N ILE A 381 -9.20 -2.71 21.62
CA ILE A 381 -9.57 -4.09 21.33
C ILE A 381 -9.99 -4.24 19.87
N GLN A 382 -10.82 -3.34 19.39
CA GLN A 382 -11.25 -3.31 17.99
C GLN A 382 -10.05 -3.09 17.05
N VAL A 383 -9.15 -2.18 17.41
CA VAL A 383 -7.90 -1.97 16.66
C VAL A 383 -7.05 -3.24 16.63
N SER A 384 -6.95 -3.98 17.75
CA SER A 384 -6.25 -5.26 17.80
C SER A 384 -6.90 -6.33 16.93
N HIS A 385 -8.23 -6.38 16.85
CA HIS A 385 -8.93 -7.28 15.92
C HIS A 385 -8.56 -6.96 14.45
N MET A 386 -8.50 -5.68 14.09
CA MET A 386 -8.06 -5.25 12.75
C MET A 386 -6.62 -5.67 12.46
N ALA A 387 -5.72 -5.51 13.43
CA ALA A 387 -4.33 -5.95 13.30
C ALA A 387 -4.20 -7.46 13.16
N GLN A 388 -5.02 -8.23 13.87
CA GLN A 388 -5.07 -9.69 13.76
C GLN A 388 -5.40 -10.16 12.34
N LEU A 389 -6.31 -9.48 11.66
CA LEU A 389 -6.58 -9.80 10.26
C LEU A 389 -5.42 -9.37 9.36
N GLN A 390 -4.93 -8.14 9.50
CA GLN A 390 -3.85 -7.62 8.66
C GLN A 390 -2.61 -8.52 8.72
N ASN A 391 -2.32 -9.10 9.88
CA ASN A 391 -1.24 -10.07 10.06
C ASN A 391 -1.44 -11.39 9.30
N MET A 392 -2.63 -11.66 8.75
CA MET A 392 -2.88 -12.86 7.95
C MET A 392 -2.60 -12.67 6.46
N LEU A 393 -2.49 -11.42 6.00
CA LEU A 393 -2.35 -11.11 4.57
C LEU A 393 -0.96 -11.47 4.06
N ASP A 394 -0.89 -12.47 3.18
CA ASP A 394 0.36 -13.01 2.65
C ASP A 394 0.67 -12.48 1.25
N PHE A 395 1.92 -12.69 0.86
CA PHE A 395 2.39 -12.45 -0.48
C PHE A 395 1.79 -13.42 -1.49
N PRO A 396 1.75 -13.07 -2.79
CA PRO A 396 1.39 -14.03 -3.80
C PRO A 396 2.41 -15.19 -3.84
N PRO A 397 1.99 -16.39 -4.27
CA PRO A 397 2.90 -17.51 -4.42
C PRO A 397 4.07 -17.20 -5.36
N ALA A 398 5.26 -17.61 -4.98
CA ALA A 398 6.48 -17.49 -5.78
C ALA A 398 7.12 -18.86 -5.96
N PRO A 399 6.62 -19.68 -6.90
CA PRO A 399 7.03 -21.07 -7.08
C PRO A 399 8.46 -21.23 -7.61
N ASP A 400 9.04 -20.15 -8.15
CA ASP A 400 10.38 -20.13 -8.68
C ASP A 400 11.46 -19.83 -7.61
N LEU A 401 11.02 -19.56 -6.38
CA LEU A 401 11.92 -19.31 -5.26
C LEU A 401 12.04 -20.52 -4.34
N ASP A 402 13.22 -20.73 -3.79
CA ASP A 402 13.45 -21.69 -2.72
C ASP A 402 12.56 -21.40 -1.50
N VAL A 403 11.95 -22.43 -0.94
CA VAL A 403 10.91 -22.29 0.09
C VAL A 403 11.44 -21.61 1.36
N THR A 404 12.70 -21.86 1.73
CA THR A 404 13.29 -21.38 2.98
C THR A 404 13.99 -20.05 2.81
N THR A 405 14.89 -19.97 1.83
CA THR A 405 15.76 -18.80 1.65
C THR A 405 15.10 -17.68 0.86
N LYS A 406 14.05 -18.03 0.10
CA LYS A 406 13.43 -17.15 -0.90
C LYS A 406 14.41 -16.64 -1.96
N ARG A 407 15.56 -17.31 -2.10
CA ARG A 407 16.48 -17.14 -3.23
C ARG A 407 15.92 -17.88 -4.45
N LEU A 408 16.39 -17.50 -5.63
CA LEU A 408 16.00 -18.16 -6.87
C LEU A 408 16.32 -19.66 -6.85
N ASP A 409 15.34 -20.50 -7.21
CA ASP A 409 15.56 -21.93 -7.41
C ASP A 409 16.29 -22.13 -8.75
N ARG A 410 17.60 -22.34 -8.68
CA ARG A 410 18.47 -22.48 -9.87
C ARG A 410 18.06 -23.61 -10.81
N THR A 411 17.25 -24.56 -10.35
CA THR A 411 16.78 -25.68 -11.20
C THR A 411 15.61 -25.29 -12.08
N LYS A 412 14.93 -24.18 -11.76
CA LYS A 412 13.77 -23.66 -12.50
C LYS A 412 14.09 -22.38 -13.27
N ALA A 413 15.14 -21.68 -12.85
CA ALA A 413 15.47 -20.36 -13.32
C ALA A 413 16.15 -20.39 -14.69
N THR A 414 15.87 -19.39 -15.50
CA THR A 414 16.59 -19.11 -16.75
C THR A 414 17.96 -18.48 -16.45
N GLU A 415 18.86 -18.53 -17.42
CA GLU A 415 20.17 -17.88 -17.35
C GLU A 415 20.07 -16.36 -17.08
N SER A 416 19.08 -15.70 -17.68
CA SER A 416 18.84 -14.25 -17.47
C SER A 416 18.44 -13.95 -16.04
N GLU A 417 17.54 -14.73 -15.46
CA GLU A 417 17.10 -14.60 -14.07
C GLU A 417 18.24 -14.84 -13.08
N ILE A 418 19.10 -15.84 -13.37
CA ILE A 418 20.29 -16.15 -12.57
C ILE A 418 21.26 -14.97 -12.56
N ARG A 419 21.58 -14.41 -13.74
CA ARG A 419 22.43 -13.21 -13.82
C ARG A 419 21.79 -12.02 -13.14
N GLY A 420 20.47 -11.87 -13.26
CA GLY A 420 19.72 -10.83 -12.58
C GLY A 420 19.82 -10.92 -11.06
N GLU A 421 19.72 -12.13 -10.50
CA GLU A 421 19.95 -12.38 -9.08
C GLU A 421 21.39 -12.02 -8.68
N GLU A 422 22.39 -12.41 -9.46
CA GLU A 422 23.79 -12.08 -9.21
C GLU A 422 24.04 -10.56 -9.24
N LEU A 423 23.43 -9.85 -10.18
CA LEU A 423 23.45 -8.39 -10.22
C LEU A 423 22.79 -7.76 -8.99
N PHE A 424 21.64 -8.27 -8.57
CA PHE A 424 20.90 -7.79 -7.41
C PHE A 424 21.74 -7.85 -6.12
N PHE A 425 22.48 -8.94 -5.92
CA PHE A 425 23.38 -9.12 -4.78
C PHE A 425 24.78 -8.52 -4.98
N GLY A 426 25.13 -8.14 -6.20
CA GLY A 426 26.43 -7.63 -6.59
C GLY A 426 26.39 -6.18 -7.05
N LYS A 427 26.64 -5.97 -8.35
CA LYS A 427 26.84 -4.65 -8.97
C LYS A 427 25.67 -3.69 -8.75
N ALA A 428 24.43 -4.19 -8.80
CA ALA A 428 23.22 -3.35 -8.62
C ALA A 428 22.95 -2.96 -7.16
N LYS A 429 23.65 -3.55 -6.17
CA LYS A 429 23.59 -3.22 -4.74
C LYS A 429 22.19 -3.27 -4.11
N CYS A 430 21.18 -3.83 -4.79
CA CYS A 430 19.79 -3.84 -4.30
C CYS A 430 19.67 -4.57 -2.95
N ALA A 431 20.44 -5.66 -2.75
CA ALA A 431 20.47 -6.42 -1.51
C ALA A 431 21.07 -5.66 -0.32
N THR A 432 21.60 -4.46 -0.49
CA THR A 432 22.04 -3.60 0.63
C THR A 432 20.85 -3.19 1.51
N CYS A 433 19.69 -2.93 0.88
CA CYS A 433 18.45 -2.58 1.55
C CYS A 433 17.41 -3.71 1.46
N HIS A 434 17.34 -4.42 0.33
CA HIS A 434 16.35 -5.46 0.08
C HIS A 434 16.88 -6.87 0.39
N ILE A 435 16.98 -7.21 1.68
CA ILE A 435 17.56 -8.45 2.20
C ILE A 435 16.52 -9.58 2.20
N PRO A 436 16.80 -10.78 1.62
CA PRO A 436 15.91 -11.93 1.71
C PRO A 436 15.77 -12.41 3.17
N PRO A 437 14.70 -13.14 3.55
CA PRO A 437 13.72 -13.75 2.66
C PRO A 437 12.58 -12.80 2.22
N PHE A 438 12.44 -11.62 2.84
CA PHE A 438 11.35 -10.69 2.57
C PHE A 438 11.78 -9.50 1.71
N TYR A 439 13.05 -9.42 1.34
CA TYR A 439 13.61 -8.36 0.51
C TYR A 439 13.33 -6.96 1.06
N MET A 440 13.64 -6.79 2.36
CA MET A 440 13.60 -5.53 3.10
C MET A 440 14.59 -5.60 4.29
N ASP A 441 15.05 -4.45 4.77
CA ASP A 441 16.00 -4.34 5.89
C ASP A 441 15.39 -3.73 7.17
N GLN A 442 14.09 -3.42 7.17
CA GLN A 442 13.40 -2.78 8.30
C GLN A 442 13.95 -1.37 8.63
N MET A 443 14.54 -0.71 7.66
CA MET A 443 15.16 0.60 7.82
C MET A 443 14.47 1.66 6.95
N MET A 444 14.89 2.90 7.12
CA MET A 444 14.50 4.04 6.29
C MET A 444 15.75 4.63 5.64
N HIS A 445 15.67 4.92 4.35
CA HIS A 445 16.78 5.46 3.58
C HIS A 445 16.38 6.74 2.85
N ASP A 446 17.28 7.71 2.83
CA ASP A 446 17.14 8.92 2.04
C ASP A 446 17.91 8.75 0.73
N LEU A 447 17.21 8.85 -0.37
CA LEU A 447 17.82 8.75 -1.72
C LEU A 447 18.34 10.10 -2.22
N HIS A 448 18.14 11.18 -1.47
CA HIS A 448 18.58 12.53 -1.82
C HIS A 448 18.15 12.97 -3.22
N LEU A 449 16.85 12.79 -3.51
CA LEU A 449 16.29 13.05 -4.84
C LEU A 449 16.31 14.53 -5.22
N GLU A 450 16.38 15.44 -4.25
CA GLU A 450 16.50 16.89 -4.44
C GLU A 450 17.73 17.30 -5.29
N ARG A 451 18.74 16.43 -5.38
CA ARG A 451 19.89 16.67 -6.25
C ARG A 451 19.56 16.53 -7.74
N PHE A 452 18.50 15.75 -8.08
CA PHE A 452 18.03 15.52 -9.45
C PHE A 452 16.79 16.35 -9.81
N LEU A 453 16.07 16.85 -8.81
CA LEU A 453 14.75 17.42 -8.99
C LEU A 453 14.68 18.82 -8.40
N ASP A 454 13.83 19.65 -9.00
CA ASP A 454 13.57 21.00 -8.53
C ASP A 454 12.41 21.02 -7.52
N GLU A 455 12.49 20.14 -6.54
CA GLU A 455 11.51 20.00 -5.47
C GLU A 455 12.23 19.70 -4.14
N PRO A 456 11.60 20.01 -3.00
CA PRO A 456 12.16 19.63 -1.70
C PRO A 456 12.35 18.13 -1.60
N GLY A 457 13.43 17.69 -0.98
CA GLY A 457 13.66 16.28 -0.69
C GLY A 457 12.54 15.68 0.16
N THR A 458 12.17 14.45 -0.13
CA THR A 458 11.16 13.71 0.63
C THR A 458 11.70 13.18 1.96
N GLY A 459 13.02 13.22 2.15
CA GLY A 459 13.71 12.65 3.31
C GLY A 459 13.66 11.11 3.33
N PRO A 460 13.97 10.49 4.48
CA PRO A 460 14.00 9.04 4.57
C PRO A 460 12.65 8.39 4.30
N ILE A 461 12.67 7.36 3.46
CA ILE A 461 11.54 6.50 3.12
C ILE A 461 11.85 5.07 3.56
N LYS A 462 10.86 4.38 4.09
CA LYS A 462 10.97 2.97 4.48
C LYS A 462 11.34 2.09 3.29
N THR A 463 12.21 1.09 3.53
CA THR A 463 12.41 -0.01 2.58
C THR A 463 11.18 -0.91 2.56
N PHE A 464 10.44 -0.92 1.45
CA PHE A 464 9.32 -1.82 1.23
C PHE A 464 9.82 -3.18 0.73
N THR A 465 9.03 -4.23 0.99
CA THR A 465 9.30 -5.56 0.45
C THR A 465 9.25 -5.58 -1.08
N LEU A 466 10.09 -6.41 -1.71
CA LEU A 466 9.96 -6.68 -3.14
C LEU A 466 9.18 -7.97 -3.44
N ARG A 467 8.69 -8.68 -2.41
CA ARG A 467 7.85 -9.87 -2.62
C ARG A 467 6.52 -9.47 -3.24
N GLY A 468 6.21 -10.09 -4.38
CA GLY A 468 5.01 -9.78 -5.15
C GLY A 468 5.05 -8.45 -5.91
N ILE A 469 6.24 -7.85 -6.08
CA ILE A 469 6.40 -6.53 -6.71
C ILE A 469 5.78 -6.44 -8.11
N LYS A 470 5.75 -7.53 -8.87
CA LYS A 470 5.16 -7.57 -10.22
C LYS A 470 3.66 -7.27 -10.24
N GLU A 471 2.97 -7.37 -9.10
CA GLU A 471 1.53 -7.12 -8.96
C GLU A 471 1.20 -5.72 -8.41
N SER A 472 2.21 -4.87 -8.20
CA SER A 472 2.11 -3.63 -7.44
C SER A 472 2.58 -2.38 -8.19
N PRO A 473 2.33 -2.23 -9.51
CA PRO A 473 2.56 -0.95 -10.17
C PRO A 473 1.52 0.09 -9.71
N PRO A 474 1.79 1.41 -9.80
CA PRO A 474 3.07 2.00 -10.13
C PRO A 474 4.07 1.87 -8.98
N TYR A 475 5.34 2.13 -9.24
CA TYR A 475 6.43 1.86 -8.30
C TYR A 475 6.94 3.13 -7.64
N LEU A 476 7.67 2.93 -6.52
CA LEU A 476 8.10 3.91 -5.52
C LEU A 476 6.92 4.45 -4.70
N HIS A 477 7.25 5.14 -3.60
CA HIS A 477 6.27 5.63 -2.62
C HIS A 477 5.27 6.66 -3.17
N ASP A 478 5.53 7.21 -4.34
CA ASP A 478 4.73 8.25 -5.00
C ASP A 478 4.25 7.84 -6.41
N GLY A 479 4.50 6.61 -6.80
CA GLY A 479 4.05 6.05 -8.07
C GLY A 479 4.69 6.66 -9.32
N ARG A 480 5.88 7.26 -9.19
CA ARG A 480 6.55 7.93 -10.32
C ARG A 480 7.13 7.00 -11.39
N CYS A 481 7.30 5.71 -11.11
CA CYS A 481 7.79 4.72 -12.07
C CYS A 481 6.64 3.79 -12.48
N LEU A 482 6.32 3.72 -13.77
CA LEU A 482 5.16 2.99 -14.25
C LEU A 482 5.44 1.50 -14.49
N THR A 483 6.70 1.13 -14.72
CA THR A 483 7.13 -0.26 -14.95
C THR A 483 8.36 -0.60 -14.12
N LEU A 484 8.71 -1.88 -14.06
CA LEU A 484 9.95 -2.31 -13.39
C LEU A 484 11.19 -1.79 -14.12
N GLU A 485 11.15 -1.66 -15.42
CA GLU A 485 12.22 -1.06 -16.20
C GLU A 485 12.44 0.41 -15.81
N ASP A 486 11.38 1.21 -15.71
CA ASP A 486 11.49 2.59 -15.22
C ASP A 486 12.11 2.63 -13.81
N THR A 487 11.76 1.66 -12.97
CA THR A 487 12.29 1.55 -11.60
C THR A 487 13.78 1.19 -11.59
N VAL A 488 14.20 0.28 -12.46
CA VAL A 488 15.62 -0.10 -12.61
C VAL A 488 16.43 1.07 -13.16
N GLU A 489 15.90 1.80 -14.14
CA GLU A 489 16.55 3.02 -14.66
C GLU A 489 16.66 4.10 -13.59
N PHE A 490 15.61 4.29 -12.80
CA PHE A 490 15.61 5.22 -11.67
C PHE A 490 16.77 4.92 -10.70
N PHE A 491 16.89 3.68 -10.23
CA PHE A 491 17.97 3.30 -9.31
C PHE A 491 19.35 3.28 -10.00
N ASN A 492 19.41 2.97 -11.29
CA ASN A 492 20.65 3.03 -12.07
C ASN A 492 21.22 4.45 -12.05
N LEU A 493 20.39 5.49 -12.20
CA LEU A 493 20.81 6.88 -12.14
C LEU A 493 21.05 7.35 -10.69
N VAL A 494 20.10 7.13 -9.80
CA VAL A 494 20.15 7.66 -8.42
C VAL A 494 21.31 7.06 -7.62
N LEU A 495 21.66 5.80 -7.85
CA LEU A 495 22.78 5.11 -7.16
C LEU A 495 24.06 5.02 -8.01
N GLU A 496 24.07 5.63 -9.20
CA GLU A 496 25.22 5.64 -10.12
C GLU A 496 25.76 4.23 -10.39
N LEU A 497 24.87 3.27 -10.69
CA LEU A 497 25.21 1.87 -10.80
C LEU A 497 25.92 1.52 -12.12
N LYS A 498 25.73 2.34 -13.16
CA LYS A 498 26.28 2.14 -14.52
C LYS A 498 25.99 0.75 -15.09
N LEU A 499 24.73 0.33 -14.98
CA LEU A 499 24.24 -0.90 -15.58
C LEU A 499 24.04 -0.69 -17.08
N ASN A 500 24.50 -1.63 -17.89
CA ASN A 500 24.22 -1.67 -19.31
C ASN A 500 22.84 -2.29 -19.59
N GLU A 501 22.37 -2.20 -20.85
CA GLU A 501 21.04 -2.68 -21.25
C GLU A 501 20.79 -4.16 -20.95
N ALA A 502 21.80 -5.04 -21.13
CA ALA A 502 21.67 -6.44 -20.83
C ALA A 502 21.54 -6.69 -19.31
N GLU A 503 22.33 -6.00 -18.50
CA GLU A 503 22.27 -6.08 -17.04
C GLU A 503 20.93 -5.58 -16.49
N LYS A 504 20.39 -4.48 -17.02
CA LYS A 504 19.07 -3.96 -16.63
C LYS A 504 17.98 -4.96 -16.96
N LYS A 505 18.00 -5.56 -18.16
CA LYS A 505 17.06 -6.60 -18.56
C LYS A 505 17.14 -7.84 -17.67
N ASP A 506 18.33 -8.33 -17.36
CA ASP A 506 18.54 -9.49 -16.47
C ASP A 506 18.03 -9.18 -15.05
N LEU A 507 18.29 -7.97 -14.54
CA LEU A 507 17.80 -7.54 -13.24
C LEU A 507 16.25 -7.51 -13.17
N VAL A 508 15.58 -6.97 -14.18
CA VAL A 508 14.11 -6.99 -14.29
C VAL A 508 13.59 -8.44 -14.34
N ALA A 509 14.26 -9.33 -15.09
CA ALA A 509 13.85 -10.74 -15.16
C ALA A 509 13.86 -11.41 -13.78
N PHE A 510 14.85 -11.11 -12.94
CA PHE A 510 14.87 -11.57 -11.55
C PHE A 510 13.76 -10.94 -10.69
N LEU A 511 13.58 -9.62 -10.75
CA LEU A 511 12.55 -8.92 -9.96
C LEU A 511 11.14 -9.46 -10.22
N LEU A 512 10.86 -9.89 -11.44
CA LEU A 512 9.57 -10.50 -11.81
C LEU A 512 9.31 -11.88 -11.15
N LYS A 513 10.32 -12.48 -10.51
CA LYS A 513 10.19 -13.75 -9.77
C LYS A 513 9.93 -13.58 -8.29
N LEU A 514 10.14 -12.36 -7.76
CA LEU A 514 9.92 -12.06 -6.35
C LEU A 514 8.43 -11.89 -6.04
#